data_bb48d3c5da7145f2837deb3d84e40bc0
#
_entry.id   bb48d3c5da7145f2837deb3d84e40bc0
#
_cell.length_a   1.000
_cell.length_b   1.000
_cell.length_c   1.000
_cell.angle_alpha   90.00
_cell.angle_beta   90.00
_cell.angle_gamma   90.00
#
_symmetry.space_group_name_H-M   'P 1'
#
loop_
_entity.id
_entity.type
_entity.pdbx_description
1 polymer ?
#
loop_
_entity_poly.entity_id
_entity_poly.type
_entity_poly.pdbx_seq_one_letter_code
_entity_poly.pdbx_strand_id
1 'polypeptide(L)'
;MKKIILYLFLLGTSLSFGATNDLPDNVEKKIRSAVSTFSGSEKRENYAWYKDSYLEMVERLDKSGIPETDKQMIIKRLEAMYGGNYPKQLARVNDEINDYKGLVNRSREEQNAVQQKTEAENQKSKEEIKSILSSSSIPKVDLDKIEQNAKTEYPNDYTLQKAYIKGAIKTYNDLKK
;
A
#
# COMPACT_ATOMS: atom_id res chain seq x y z
N MET A 1 -15.03 -3.94 24.65
CA MET A 1 -14.11 -3.46 23.59
C MET A 1 -14.94 -2.86 22.46
N LYS A 2 -14.88 -1.53 22.27
CA LYS A 2 -15.70 -0.78 21.30
C LYS A 2 -15.04 -0.87 19.94
N LYS A 3 -15.70 -1.50 18.96
CA LYS A 3 -15.31 -1.48 17.55
C LYS A 3 -15.59 -0.09 17.01
N ILE A 4 -14.54 0.66 16.73
CA ILE A 4 -14.62 1.93 15.97
C ILE A 4 -14.68 1.53 14.50
N ILE A 5 -15.87 1.56 13.93
CA ILE A 5 -16.09 1.44 12.49
C ILE A 5 -15.89 2.83 11.92
N LEU A 6 -14.74 3.07 11.31
CA LEU A 6 -14.43 4.29 10.58
C LEU A 6 -15.11 4.21 9.21
N TYR A 7 -16.32 4.78 9.09
CA TYR A 7 -16.96 5.02 7.80
C TYR A 7 -16.25 6.18 7.10
N LEU A 8 -15.32 5.85 6.21
CA LEU A 8 -14.79 6.80 5.26
C LEU A 8 -15.86 6.97 4.15
N PHE A 9 -16.62 8.05 4.22
CA PHE A 9 -17.48 8.50 3.13
C PHE A 9 -16.57 8.94 1.96
N LEU A 10 -16.31 8.03 1.04
CA LEU A 10 -15.78 8.34 -0.28
C LEU A 10 -16.92 8.90 -1.12
N LEU A 11 -17.04 10.23 -1.15
CA LEU A 11 -17.70 10.92 -2.25
C LEU A 11 -16.79 10.77 -3.47
N GLY A 12 -16.90 9.60 -4.10
CA GLY A 12 -16.35 9.33 -5.41
C GLY A 12 -17.15 10.08 -6.47
N THR A 13 -16.77 11.32 -6.77
CA THR A 13 -17.04 11.85 -8.10
C THR A 13 -16.09 11.13 -9.04
N SER A 14 -16.53 10.02 -9.59
CA SER A 14 -15.90 9.38 -10.74
C SER A 14 -15.97 10.40 -11.88
N LEU A 15 -14.92 11.18 -12.07
CA LEU A 15 -14.66 11.85 -13.32
C LEU A 15 -14.32 10.75 -14.32
N SER A 16 -15.37 10.14 -14.91
CA SER A 16 -15.20 9.35 -16.11
C SER A 16 -14.74 10.32 -17.18
N PHE A 17 -13.44 10.29 -17.50
CA PHE A 17 -12.91 10.90 -18.70
C PHE A 17 -13.42 10.08 -19.91
N GLY A 18 -14.72 10.26 -20.22
CA GLY A 18 -15.25 9.91 -21.53
C GLY A 18 -14.49 10.75 -22.53
N ALA A 19 -14.17 10.14 -23.68
CA ALA A 19 -13.41 10.72 -24.79
C ALA A 19 -14.13 11.93 -25.40
N THR A 20 -14.22 13.03 -24.66
CA THR A 20 -14.51 14.35 -25.20
C THR A 20 -13.17 15.04 -25.37
N ASN A 21 -12.93 15.57 -26.57
CA ASN A 21 -11.75 16.41 -26.89
C ASN A 21 -11.73 17.73 -26.08
N ASP A 22 -12.57 17.86 -25.07
CA ASP A 22 -12.75 19.06 -24.28
C ASP A 22 -11.85 18.99 -23.04
N LEU A 23 -11.03 20.02 -22.89
CA LEU A 23 -10.19 20.19 -21.71
C LEU A 23 -11.04 20.59 -20.50
N PRO A 24 -10.68 20.17 -19.28
CA PRO A 24 -11.22 20.78 -18.07
C PRO A 24 -10.97 22.29 -18.05
N ASP A 25 -11.94 23.09 -17.63
CA ASP A 25 -11.88 24.56 -17.62
C ASP A 25 -10.62 25.11 -16.94
N ASN A 26 -10.23 24.51 -15.83
CA ASN A 26 -9.02 24.90 -15.08
C ASN A 26 -7.74 24.63 -15.89
N VAL A 27 -7.69 23.56 -16.66
CA VAL A 27 -6.56 23.21 -17.54
C VAL A 27 -6.51 24.17 -18.72
N GLU A 28 -7.64 24.40 -19.37
CA GLU A 28 -7.72 25.34 -20.47
C GLU A 28 -7.25 26.74 -20.05
N LYS A 29 -7.72 27.24 -18.90
CA LYS A 29 -7.29 28.52 -18.34
C LYS A 29 -5.77 28.58 -18.12
N LYS A 30 -5.17 27.50 -17.61
CA LYS A 30 -3.70 27.41 -17.43
C LYS A 30 -2.95 27.45 -18.76
N ILE A 31 -3.43 26.71 -19.76
CA ILE A 31 -2.83 26.72 -21.11
C ILE A 31 -2.91 28.13 -21.72
N ARG A 32 -4.09 28.77 -21.69
CA ARG A 32 -4.29 30.14 -22.20
C ARG A 32 -3.35 31.13 -21.51
N SER A 33 -3.16 31.00 -20.22
CA SER A 33 -2.21 31.80 -19.44
C SER A 33 -0.76 31.54 -19.86
N ALA A 34 -0.36 30.28 -20.01
CA ALA A 34 1.01 29.89 -20.38
C ALA A 34 1.39 30.38 -21.77
N VAL A 35 0.43 30.45 -22.72
CA VAL A 35 0.67 30.91 -24.09
C VAL A 35 0.32 32.38 -24.31
N SER A 36 0.05 33.13 -23.26
CA SER A 36 -0.39 34.54 -23.37
C SER A 36 0.66 35.48 -23.94
N THR A 37 1.92 35.13 -23.79
CA THR A 37 3.08 35.92 -24.28
C THR A 37 3.34 35.76 -25.78
N PHE A 38 2.76 34.74 -26.40
CA PHE A 38 2.87 34.49 -27.85
C PHE A 38 1.76 35.24 -28.61
N SER A 39 1.96 35.42 -29.91
CA SER A 39 1.03 36.13 -30.80
C SER A 39 0.77 35.38 -32.11
N GLY A 40 -0.30 35.72 -32.82
CA GLY A 40 -0.60 35.23 -34.16
C GLY A 40 -0.66 33.70 -34.30
N SER A 41 0.06 33.16 -35.28
CA SER A 41 0.17 31.71 -35.54
C SER A 41 0.89 30.98 -34.44
N GLU A 42 1.96 31.56 -33.92
CA GLU A 42 2.78 31.01 -32.84
C GLU A 42 1.91 30.70 -31.59
N LYS A 43 1.01 31.59 -31.23
CA LYS A 43 0.07 31.37 -30.12
C LYS A 43 -0.82 30.17 -30.34
N ARG A 44 -1.33 29.99 -31.57
CA ARG A 44 -2.21 28.85 -31.91
C ARG A 44 -1.43 27.53 -31.87
N GLU A 45 -0.22 27.51 -32.41
CA GLU A 45 0.64 26.33 -32.43
C GLU A 45 1.04 25.91 -30.99
N ASN A 46 1.47 26.85 -30.16
CA ASN A 46 1.81 26.58 -28.77
C ASN A 46 0.56 26.13 -27.97
N TYR A 47 -0.60 26.72 -28.20
CA TYR A 47 -1.83 26.27 -27.55
C TYR A 47 -2.15 24.81 -27.92
N ALA A 48 -2.07 24.44 -29.19
CA ALA A 48 -2.28 23.07 -29.63
C ALA A 48 -1.25 22.11 -28.98
N TRP A 49 0.03 22.47 -29.01
CA TRP A 49 1.09 21.68 -28.41
C TRP A 49 0.89 21.45 -26.89
N TYR A 50 0.51 22.48 -26.14
CA TYR A 50 0.21 22.37 -24.72
C TYR A 50 -1.02 21.51 -24.44
N LYS A 51 -2.07 21.67 -25.24
CA LYS A 51 -3.29 20.84 -25.17
C LYS A 51 -2.96 19.38 -25.41
N ASP A 52 -2.27 19.07 -26.50
CA ASP A 52 -1.91 17.71 -26.89
C ASP A 52 -1.00 17.07 -25.83
N SER A 53 -0.07 17.84 -25.28
CA SER A 53 0.79 17.37 -24.18
C SER A 53 0.01 17.02 -22.93
N TYR A 54 -1.01 17.78 -22.56
CA TYR A 54 -1.87 17.45 -21.44
C TYR A 54 -2.68 16.16 -21.70
N LEU A 55 -3.31 16.05 -22.86
CA LEU A 55 -4.10 14.89 -23.23
C LEU A 55 -3.25 13.61 -23.28
N GLU A 56 -2.06 13.67 -23.84
CA GLU A 56 -1.12 12.55 -23.88
C GLU A 56 -0.64 12.17 -22.47
N MET A 57 -0.36 13.14 -21.61
CA MET A 57 0.01 12.90 -20.22
C MET A 57 -1.09 12.13 -19.48
N VAL A 58 -2.34 12.55 -19.60
CA VAL A 58 -3.49 11.88 -18.98
C VAL A 58 -3.65 10.47 -19.55
N GLU A 59 -3.54 10.30 -20.86
CA GLU A 59 -3.64 8.98 -21.51
C GLU A 59 -2.56 8.01 -21.01
N ARG A 60 -1.31 8.49 -20.83
CA ARG A 60 -0.23 7.66 -20.26
C ARG A 60 -0.52 7.23 -18.83
N LEU A 61 -1.06 8.14 -18.01
CA LEU A 61 -1.48 7.82 -16.65
C LEU A 61 -2.63 6.81 -16.64
N ASP A 62 -3.60 6.93 -17.52
CA ASP A 62 -4.72 5.99 -17.62
C ASP A 62 -4.28 4.59 -18.04
N LYS A 63 -3.35 4.50 -18.98
CA LYS A 63 -2.75 3.24 -19.42
C LYS A 63 -1.76 2.64 -18.40
N SER A 64 -1.37 3.38 -17.38
CA SER A 64 -0.34 2.95 -16.42
C SER A 64 -0.77 1.83 -15.47
N GLY A 65 -2.08 1.65 -15.26
CA GLY A 65 -2.65 0.75 -14.26
C GLY A 65 -2.54 1.27 -12.81
N ILE A 66 -2.18 2.54 -12.62
CA ILE A 66 -2.12 3.20 -11.31
C ILE A 66 -3.55 3.52 -10.84
N PRO A 67 -3.90 3.33 -9.55
CA PRO A 67 -5.18 3.73 -8.99
C PRO A 67 -5.45 5.23 -9.19
N GLU A 68 -6.71 5.60 -9.37
CA GLU A 68 -7.10 6.99 -9.69
C GLU A 68 -6.62 8.00 -8.65
N THR A 69 -6.70 7.66 -7.36
CA THR A 69 -6.19 8.51 -6.26
C THR A 69 -4.70 8.82 -6.41
N ASP A 70 -3.92 7.85 -6.85
CA ASP A 70 -2.47 7.98 -6.98
C ASP A 70 -2.09 8.70 -8.28
N LYS A 71 -2.87 8.51 -9.36
CA LYS A 71 -2.73 9.35 -10.57
C LYS A 71 -2.93 10.82 -10.24
N GLN A 72 -3.94 11.16 -9.44
CA GLN A 72 -4.19 12.54 -9.01
C GLN A 72 -3.04 13.11 -8.18
N MET A 73 -2.38 12.29 -7.36
CA MET A 73 -1.17 12.71 -6.64
C MET A 73 0.00 12.99 -7.59
N ILE A 74 0.19 12.15 -8.61
CA ILE A 74 1.22 12.36 -9.64
C ILE A 74 0.95 13.68 -10.39
N ILE A 75 -0.29 13.91 -10.85
CA ILE A 75 -0.68 15.15 -11.53
C ILE A 75 -0.40 16.36 -10.66
N LYS A 76 -0.81 16.35 -9.39
CA LYS A 76 -0.56 17.46 -8.46
C LYS A 76 0.93 17.72 -8.26
N ARG A 77 1.75 16.67 -8.20
CA ARG A 77 3.21 16.81 -8.08
C ARG A 77 3.81 17.45 -9.34
N LEU A 78 3.40 16.98 -10.53
CA LEU A 78 3.83 17.54 -11.79
C LEU A 78 3.40 19.02 -11.94
N GLU A 79 2.18 19.35 -11.52
CA GLU A 79 1.69 20.73 -11.48
C GLU A 79 2.48 21.60 -10.50
N ALA A 80 2.82 21.09 -9.32
CA ALA A 80 3.64 21.84 -8.35
C ALA A 80 5.05 22.14 -8.88
N MET A 81 5.64 21.22 -9.67
CA MET A 81 6.98 21.39 -10.23
C MET A 81 7.01 22.27 -11.49
N TYR A 82 5.99 22.16 -12.34
CA TYR A 82 6.03 22.75 -13.69
C TYR A 82 4.87 23.70 -13.99
N GLY A 83 3.94 23.90 -13.04
CA GLY A 83 2.76 24.76 -13.23
C GLY A 83 1.94 24.32 -14.44
N GLY A 84 1.54 25.28 -15.28
CA GLY A 84 0.82 25.02 -16.53
C GLY A 84 1.70 24.61 -17.72
N ASN A 85 2.97 24.25 -17.51
CA ASN A 85 3.86 23.79 -18.58
C ASN A 85 3.68 22.31 -18.88
N TYR A 86 2.60 21.97 -19.56
CA TYR A 86 2.23 20.57 -19.85
C TYR A 86 3.25 19.80 -20.70
N PRO A 87 3.97 20.40 -21.67
CA PRO A 87 5.08 19.72 -22.35
C PRO A 87 6.17 19.22 -21.39
N LYS A 88 6.52 20.00 -20.37
CA LYS A 88 7.48 19.56 -19.34
C LYS A 88 6.88 18.48 -18.43
N GLN A 89 5.59 18.58 -18.08
CA GLN A 89 4.91 17.53 -17.32
C GLN A 89 4.88 16.23 -18.11
N LEU A 90 4.53 16.26 -19.39
CA LEU A 90 4.54 15.09 -20.28
C LEU A 90 5.92 14.43 -20.35
N ALA A 91 6.99 15.23 -20.45
CA ALA A 91 8.36 14.72 -20.50
C ALA A 91 8.74 13.94 -19.21
N ARG A 92 8.11 14.26 -18.08
CA ARG A 92 8.42 13.66 -16.77
C ARG A 92 7.42 12.60 -16.29
N VAL A 93 6.23 12.50 -16.89
CA VAL A 93 5.18 11.60 -16.40
C VAL A 93 5.60 10.13 -16.36
N ASN A 94 6.41 9.66 -17.31
CA ASN A 94 6.89 8.28 -17.30
C ASN A 94 7.83 7.99 -16.13
N ASP A 95 8.67 8.96 -15.75
CA ASP A 95 9.56 8.84 -14.58
C ASP A 95 8.70 8.71 -13.31
N GLU A 96 7.69 9.57 -13.15
CA GLU A 96 6.77 9.52 -12.01
C GLU A 96 5.99 8.19 -11.93
N ILE A 97 5.54 7.67 -13.08
CA ILE A 97 4.88 6.36 -13.18
C ILE A 97 5.82 5.23 -12.73
N ASN A 98 7.07 5.27 -13.19
CA ASN A 98 8.06 4.25 -12.85
C ASN A 98 8.46 4.32 -11.38
N ASP A 99 8.65 5.52 -10.83
CA ASP A 99 8.95 5.74 -9.42
C ASP A 99 7.82 5.21 -8.53
N TYR A 100 6.57 5.51 -8.88
CA TYR A 100 5.41 4.97 -8.18
C TYR A 100 5.39 3.43 -8.19
N LYS A 101 5.54 2.81 -9.36
CA LYS A 101 5.58 1.35 -9.48
C LYS A 101 6.73 0.73 -8.70
N GLY A 102 7.90 1.36 -8.71
CA GLY A 102 9.05 0.93 -7.93
C GLY A 102 8.79 0.99 -6.42
N LEU A 103 8.12 2.02 -5.92
CA LEU A 103 7.74 2.13 -4.52
C LEU A 103 6.74 1.05 -4.10
N VAL A 104 5.70 0.82 -4.91
CA VAL A 104 4.68 -0.22 -4.63
C VAL A 104 5.29 -1.61 -4.62
N ASN A 105 6.19 -1.93 -5.56
CA ASN A 105 6.86 -3.22 -5.61
C ASN A 105 7.75 -3.45 -4.39
N ARG A 106 8.56 -2.47 -3.98
CA ARG A 106 9.38 -2.55 -2.76
C ARG A 106 8.54 -2.79 -1.51
N SER A 107 7.44 -2.03 -1.36
CA SER A 107 6.54 -2.22 -0.21
C SER A 107 5.93 -3.63 -0.18
N ARG A 108 5.58 -4.19 -1.34
CA ARG A 108 5.06 -5.57 -1.44
C ARG A 108 6.14 -6.61 -1.11
N GLU A 109 7.37 -6.41 -1.58
CA GLU A 109 8.50 -7.29 -1.29
C GLU A 109 8.83 -7.30 0.21
N GLU A 110 8.84 -6.12 0.85
CA GLU A 110 9.04 -5.99 2.29
C GLU A 110 7.94 -6.69 3.09
N GLN A 111 6.68 -6.51 2.71
CA GLN A 111 5.55 -7.21 3.36
C GLN A 111 5.67 -8.73 3.22
N ASN A 112 5.99 -9.23 2.01
CA ASN A 112 6.18 -10.64 1.78
C ASN A 112 7.35 -11.21 2.60
N ALA A 113 8.47 -10.49 2.70
CA ALA A 113 9.62 -10.90 3.49
C ALA A 113 9.28 -10.99 4.99
N VAL A 114 8.53 -10.01 5.52
CA VAL A 114 8.05 -10.04 6.91
C VAL A 114 7.11 -11.23 7.13
N GLN A 115 6.18 -11.47 6.22
CA GLN A 115 5.25 -12.59 6.33
C GLN A 115 5.99 -13.94 6.32
N GLN A 116 6.91 -14.14 5.38
CA GLN A 116 7.71 -15.37 5.29
C GLN A 116 8.53 -15.62 6.58
N LYS A 117 9.13 -14.55 7.13
CA LYS A 117 9.88 -14.66 8.40
C LYS A 117 8.94 -15.06 9.54
N THR A 118 7.78 -14.45 9.65
CA THR A 118 6.78 -14.78 10.68
C THR A 118 6.28 -16.22 10.55
N GLU A 119 6.02 -16.67 9.34
CA GLU A 119 5.60 -18.05 9.07
C GLU A 119 6.70 -19.07 9.45
N ALA A 120 7.95 -18.77 9.10
CA ALA A 120 9.10 -19.62 9.46
C ALA A 120 9.31 -19.69 11.00
N GLU A 121 9.20 -18.56 11.70
CA GLU A 121 9.29 -18.49 13.18
C GLU A 121 8.13 -19.25 13.83
N ASN A 122 6.92 -19.12 13.30
CA ASN A 122 5.75 -19.86 13.77
C ASN A 122 5.92 -21.37 13.55
N GLN A 123 6.40 -21.80 12.39
CA GLN A 123 6.65 -23.22 12.12
C GLN A 123 7.69 -23.81 13.06
N LYS A 124 8.81 -23.12 13.25
CA LYS A 124 9.86 -23.51 14.22
C LYS A 124 9.29 -23.61 15.63
N SER A 125 8.51 -22.63 16.06
CA SER A 125 7.88 -22.62 17.38
C SER A 125 6.90 -23.78 17.56
N LYS A 126 6.15 -24.15 16.52
CA LYS A 126 5.25 -25.31 16.50
C LYS A 126 5.99 -26.64 16.71
N GLU A 127 7.14 -26.81 16.07
CA GLU A 127 7.99 -27.99 16.26
C GLU A 127 8.59 -28.05 17.65
N GLU A 128 9.05 -26.90 18.16
CA GLU A 128 9.57 -26.80 19.53
C GLU A 128 8.49 -27.10 20.58
N ILE A 129 7.24 -26.62 20.39
CA ILE A 129 6.12 -26.96 21.28
C ILE A 129 5.92 -28.47 21.34
N LYS A 130 5.88 -29.17 20.19
CA LYS A 130 5.76 -30.63 20.17
C LYS A 130 6.90 -31.33 20.94
N SER A 131 8.13 -30.84 20.76
CA SER A 131 9.29 -31.37 21.49
C SER A 131 9.19 -31.15 22.99
N ILE A 132 8.77 -29.95 23.43
CA ILE A 132 8.60 -29.60 24.85
C ILE A 132 7.53 -30.48 25.50
N LEU A 133 6.37 -30.64 24.86
CA LEU A 133 5.27 -31.44 25.38
C LEU A 133 5.65 -32.93 25.45
N SER A 134 6.34 -33.46 24.45
CA SER A 134 6.76 -34.87 24.44
C SER A 134 7.88 -35.21 25.42
N SER A 135 8.74 -34.23 25.77
CA SER A 135 9.86 -34.43 26.73
C SER A 135 9.48 -34.08 28.18
N SER A 136 8.27 -33.56 28.41
CA SER A 136 7.83 -33.17 29.75
C SER A 136 7.46 -34.38 30.63
N SER A 137 7.86 -34.36 31.91
CA SER A 137 7.46 -35.34 32.92
C SER A 137 6.09 -35.07 33.57
N ILE A 138 5.39 -34.02 33.15
CA ILE A 138 4.05 -33.64 33.66
C ILE A 138 3.01 -34.66 33.15
N PRO A 139 2.03 -35.06 33.95
CA PRO A 139 0.95 -35.91 33.49
C PRO A 139 0.24 -35.35 32.26
N LYS A 140 -0.10 -36.25 31.32
CA LYS A 140 -0.67 -35.85 30.04
C LYS A 140 -1.91 -34.96 30.16
N VAL A 141 -2.78 -35.25 31.12
CA VAL A 141 -4.01 -34.48 31.37
C VAL A 141 -3.72 -33.02 31.71
N ASP A 142 -2.64 -32.75 32.45
CA ASP A 142 -2.25 -31.38 32.80
C ASP A 142 -1.51 -30.70 31.63
N LEU A 143 -0.72 -31.44 30.84
CA LEU A 143 -0.10 -30.94 29.61
C LEU A 143 -1.16 -30.55 28.57
N ASP A 144 -2.20 -31.36 28.38
CA ASP A 144 -3.30 -31.06 27.42
C ASP A 144 -4.05 -29.77 27.83
N LYS A 145 -4.23 -29.53 29.14
CA LYS A 145 -4.80 -28.26 29.64
C LYS A 145 -3.90 -27.06 29.38
N ILE A 146 -2.58 -27.21 29.63
CA ILE A 146 -1.59 -26.16 29.38
C ILE A 146 -1.59 -25.80 27.87
N GLU A 147 -1.58 -26.81 27.01
CA GLU A 147 -1.61 -26.61 25.56
C GLU A 147 -2.91 -25.93 25.10
N GLN A 148 -4.06 -26.38 25.61
CA GLN A 148 -5.35 -25.78 25.27
C GLN A 148 -5.44 -24.32 25.72
N ASN A 149 -4.97 -24.00 26.92
CA ASN A 149 -4.94 -22.63 27.41
C ASN A 149 -4.04 -21.76 26.52
N ALA A 150 -2.86 -22.26 26.13
CA ALA A 150 -1.97 -21.54 25.22
C ALA A 150 -2.66 -21.23 23.88
N LYS A 151 -3.39 -22.20 23.30
CA LYS A 151 -4.14 -22.02 22.05
C LYS A 151 -5.27 -21.02 22.17
N THR A 152 -5.94 -21.00 23.34
CA THR A 152 -7.04 -20.08 23.60
C THR A 152 -6.55 -18.64 23.79
N GLU A 153 -5.48 -18.47 24.54
CA GLU A 153 -4.89 -17.14 24.82
C GLU A 153 -4.18 -16.52 23.59
N TYR A 154 -3.53 -17.36 22.81
CA TYR A 154 -2.68 -16.93 21.66
C TYR A 154 -3.04 -17.69 20.39
N PRO A 155 -4.26 -17.53 19.82
CA PRO A 155 -4.66 -18.22 18.62
C PRO A 155 -3.75 -17.85 17.44
N ASN A 156 -3.16 -18.86 16.79
CA ASN A 156 -2.27 -18.73 15.62
C ASN A 156 -0.91 -18.06 15.87
N ASP A 157 -0.55 -17.69 17.09
CA ASP A 157 0.77 -17.19 17.46
C ASP A 157 1.56 -18.29 18.23
N TYR A 158 2.25 -19.12 17.48
CA TYR A 158 3.00 -20.25 18.05
C TYR A 158 4.22 -19.82 18.88
N THR A 159 4.74 -18.60 18.66
CA THR A 159 5.83 -18.06 19.44
C THR A 159 5.36 -17.71 20.86
N LEU A 160 4.21 -17.06 20.99
CA LEU A 160 3.60 -16.78 22.29
C LEU A 160 3.08 -18.05 22.96
N GLN A 161 2.45 -18.99 22.21
CA GLN A 161 2.04 -20.29 22.75
C GLN A 161 3.24 -21.04 23.35
N LYS A 162 4.39 -21.09 22.66
CA LYS A 162 5.61 -21.70 23.17
C LYS A 162 6.09 -21.07 24.48
N ALA A 163 6.11 -19.73 24.55
CA ALA A 163 6.53 -19.01 25.74
C ALA A 163 5.58 -19.31 26.91
N TYR A 164 4.27 -19.30 26.68
CA TYR A 164 3.25 -19.67 27.67
C TYR A 164 3.44 -21.10 28.19
N ILE A 165 3.57 -22.08 27.30
CA ILE A 165 3.75 -23.50 27.65
C ILE A 165 5.02 -23.69 28.49
N LYS A 166 6.16 -23.11 28.11
CA LYS A 166 7.40 -23.15 28.90
C LYS A 166 7.22 -22.58 30.31
N GLY A 167 6.55 -21.43 30.42
CA GLY A 167 6.25 -20.80 31.70
C GLY A 167 5.35 -21.67 32.59
N ALA A 168 4.27 -22.21 32.03
CA ALA A 168 3.33 -23.06 32.74
C ALA A 168 3.99 -24.37 33.24
N ILE A 169 4.82 -25.01 32.41
CA ILE A 169 5.59 -26.22 32.79
C ILE A 169 6.55 -25.91 33.95
N LYS A 170 7.26 -24.77 33.87
CA LYS A 170 8.14 -24.33 34.96
C LYS A 170 7.38 -24.15 36.27
N THR A 171 6.28 -23.40 36.22
CA THR A 171 5.42 -23.16 37.40
C THR A 171 4.90 -24.48 38.01
N TYR A 172 4.43 -25.41 37.18
CA TYR A 172 3.98 -26.72 37.64
C TYR A 172 5.07 -27.49 38.38
N ASN A 173 6.29 -27.50 37.83
CA ASN A 173 7.42 -28.20 38.46
C ASN A 173 7.88 -27.52 39.75
N ASP A 174 7.79 -26.20 39.86
CA ASP A 174 8.18 -25.45 41.07
C ASP A 174 7.17 -25.67 42.22
N LEU A 175 5.90 -25.89 41.92
CA LEU A 175 4.85 -26.20 42.88
C LEU A 175 4.91 -27.65 43.42
N LYS A 176 5.66 -28.54 42.77
CA LYS A 176 5.80 -29.96 43.16
C LYS A 176 7.09 -30.26 43.93
N LYS A 177 7.96 -29.27 44.16
CA LYS A 177 9.12 -29.35 45.02
C LYS A 177 8.80 -29.08 46.46
#